data_4ac1ddf182a477175c8e38527f89e783
#
_entry.id   4ac1ddf182a477175c8e38527f89e783
#
_cell.length_a   1.000
_cell.length_b   1.000
_cell.length_c   1.000
_cell.angle_alpha   90.00
_cell.angle_beta   90.00
_cell.angle_gamma   90.00
#
_symmetry.space_group_name_H-M   'P 1'
#
loop_
_entity.id
_entity.type
_entity.pdbx_description
1 polymer ?
#
loop_
_entity_poly.entity_id
_entity_poly.type
_entity_poly.pdbx_seq_one_letter_code
_entity_poly.pdbx_strand_id
1 'polypeptide(L)'
;MSLAASDPREMAAPCHLQGLRLGPTYLVTLLGVALFSLPNIIDPMMRYDDFPALMAEPAGFWEKTLHEGRWVNYLWHERGFITPSWLNFALYQMLWALFAASLAVAMMGRHGQSRFTGLAALMVAIAPSAMLISLWFNTLLPGLAIVALYAWLGTWMQAKTHRWLLAPFVVITFMAYTTYPLLLLAVCLLRSPQRSPRDLVGLLTLFTFSFAAAVICVYTINLQVHGIFGVPLADWRSATPAQDMAGLIANVPLILESVSGFLISTSFGFETLAAVHLALFVGATAVLLRHAPGEGIYLHAGFWIGMALIVVQILKTGALAPPRGFIFAWAFYGLMLVRAVQLLAAQGGTAARLSQTTVVVLLLSYIMFTFQQYASYRPWQQETRVLATVVAQADTPVTIVGNVLALPSAQQAEVNHALGLEFRMDQLTGKRLVLCETQPCAIPRGSTIFDVTRHGLVQR
;
A
#
# COMPACT_ATOMS: atom_id res chain seq x y z
N MET A 1 35.34 -25.26 16.27
CA MET A 1 34.02 -25.20 15.57
C MET A 1 34.29 -25.04 14.07
N SER A 2 34.27 -26.14 13.33
CA SER A 2 34.47 -26.15 11.89
C SER A 2 33.26 -25.52 11.22
N LEU A 3 33.45 -24.39 10.54
CA LEU A 3 32.48 -23.83 9.59
C LEU A 3 32.41 -24.81 8.41
N ALA A 4 31.38 -25.63 8.39
CA ALA A 4 31.07 -26.46 7.25
C ALA A 4 30.90 -25.52 6.04
N ALA A 5 31.87 -25.58 5.12
CA ALA A 5 31.80 -24.91 3.84
C ALA A 5 30.53 -25.40 3.14
N SER A 6 29.57 -24.52 2.91
CA SER A 6 28.40 -24.78 2.08
C SER A 6 28.89 -25.23 0.69
N ASP A 7 28.41 -26.37 0.23
CA ASP A 7 28.73 -26.95 -1.08
C ASP A 7 28.49 -25.90 -2.16
N PRO A 8 29.50 -25.53 -2.98
CA PRO A 8 29.34 -24.59 -4.08
C PRO A 8 28.34 -25.04 -5.15
N ARG A 9 27.79 -26.25 -5.04
CA ARG A 9 26.79 -26.83 -5.96
C ARG A 9 25.33 -26.52 -5.62
N GLU A 10 25.02 -25.81 -4.53
CA GLU A 10 23.72 -25.14 -4.41
C GLU A 10 23.62 -23.94 -5.38
N MET A 11 23.93 -24.21 -6.64
CA MET A 11 23.76 -23.25 -7.73
C MET A 11 22.29 -22.83 -7.78
N ALA A 12 22.10 -21.53 -7.81
CA ALA A 12 20.80 -20.91 -8.05
C ALA A 12 20.03 -21.69 -9.13
N ALA A 13 18.83 -22.17 -8.80
CA ALA A 13 17.96 -22.79 -9.81
C ALA A 13 17.92 -21.86 -11.03
N PRO A 14 18.09 -22.38 -12.24
CA PRO A 14 18.13 -21.55 -13.45
C PRO A 14 16.87 -20.68 -13.49
N CYS A 15 16.96 -19.45 -13.98
CA CYS A 15 15.87 -18.47 -14.04
C CYS A 15 14.57 -19.05 -14.62
N HIS A 16 14.69 -20.00 -15.54
CA HIS A 16 13.58 -20.71 -16.15
C HIS A 16 12.71 -21.51 -15.15
N LEU A 17 13.29 -22.07 -14.08
CA LEU A 17 12.54 -22.81 -13.06
C LEU A 17 11.76 -21.88 -12.10
N GLN A 18 12.21 -20.63 -11.92
CA GLN A 18 11.49 -19.64 -11.13
C GLN A 18 10.22 -19.17 -11.85
N GLY A 19 10.28 -18.98 -13.16
CA GLY A 19 9.13 -18.62 -13.99
C GLY A 19 8.00 -19.68 -13.95
N LEU A 20 8.35 -20.96 -13.95
CA LEU A 20 7.38 -22.07 -13.89
C LEU A 20 6.60 -22.13 -12.56
N ARG A 21 7.12 -21.56 -11.47
CA ARG A 21 6.45 -21.51 -10.15
C ARG A 21 5.61 -20.27 -9.94
N LEU A 22 5.84 -19.22 -10.72
CA LEU A 22 5.09 -17.96 -10.58
C LEU A 22 3.61 -18.15 -10.90
N GLY A 23 3.27 -18.82 -12.00
CA GLY A 23 1.89 -19.01 -12.45
C GLY A 23 0.96 -19.59 -11.36
N PRO A 24 1.26 -20.78 -10.81
CA PRO A 24 0.47 -21.37 -9.75
C PRO A 24 0.43 -20.50 -8.48
N THR A 25 1.56 -19.89 -8.08
CA THR A 25 1.60 -18.99 -6.91
C THR A 25 0.73 -17.75 -7.14
N TYR A 26 0.82 -17.15 -8.32
CA TYR A 26 0.00 -16.00 -8.69
C TYR A 26 -1.49 -16.35 -8.68
N LEU A 27 -1.89 -17.50 -9.24
CA LEU A 27 -3.28 -17.92 -9.25
C LEU A 27 -3.83 -18.08 -7.81
N VAL A 28 -3.10 -18.76 -6.93
CA VAL A 28 -3.50 -18.92 -5.52
C VAL A 28 -3.61 -17.56 -4.82
N THR A 29 -2.65 -16.67 -5.06
CA THR A 29 -2.67 -15.32 -4.48
C THR A 29 -3.83 -14.50 -5.02
N LEU A 30 -4.09 -14.56 -6.32
CA LEU A 30 -5.18 -13.86 -6.96
C LEU A 30 -6.54 -14.32 -6.45
N LEU A 31 -6.73 -15.64 -6.27
CA LEU A 31 -7.95 -16.18 -5.67
C LEU A 31 -8.14 -15.71 -4.23
N GLY A 32 -7.08 -15.68 -3.43
CA GLY A 32 -7.13 -15.12 -2.07
C GLY A 32 -7.49 -13.64 -2.05
N VAL A 33 -6.84 -12.85 -2.92
CA VAL A 33 -7.13 -11.41 -3.09
C VAL A 33 -8.57 -11.18 -3.54
N ALA A 34 -9.04 -11.93 -4.53
CA ALA A 34 -10.43 -11.85 -5.00
C ALA A 34 -11.42 -12.19 -3.89
N LEU A 35 -11.12 -13.21 -3.06
CA LEU A 35 -11.96 -13.61 -1.94
C LEU A 35 -12.13 -12.50 -0.92
N PHE A 36 -11.03 -11.93 -0.40
CA PHE A 36 -11.15 -10.92 0.64
C PHE A 36 -11.61 -9.54 0.11
N SER A 37 -11.38 -9.22 -1.16
CA SER A 37 -11.81 -7.96 -1.78
C SER A 37 -13.18 -8.04 -2.47
N LEU A 38 -13.80 -9.22 -2.52
CA LEU A 38 -15.09 -9.47 -3.17
C LEU A 38 -16.18 -8.43 -2.83
N PRO A 39 -16.35 -7.98 -1.57
CA PRO A 39 -17.38 -6.99 -1.23
C PRO A 39 -17.21 -5.65 -1.95
N ASN A 40 -16.00 -5.33 -2.40
CA ASN A 40 -15.60 -4.04 -2.98
C ASN A 40 -15.33 -4.07 -4.49
N ILE A 41 -15.44 -5.23 -5.17
CA ILE A 41 -15.04 -5.34 -6.58
C ILE A 41 -16.02 -4.62 -7.50
N ILE A 42 -17.34 -4.79 -7.29
CA ILE A 42 -18.37 -4.31 -8.23
C ILE A 42 -18.56 -2.79 -8.13
N ASP A 43 -18.50 -2.27 -6.93
CA ASP A 43 -18.68 -0.84 -6.62
C ASP A 43 -17.60 -0.40 -5.64
N PRO A 44 -16.36 -0.17 -6.12
CA PRO A 44 -15.26 0.07 -5.22
C PRO A 44 -15.41 1.36 -4.41
N MET A 45 -15.21 1.26 -3.09
CA MET A 45 -15.01 2.43 -2.25
C MET A 45 -13.70 3.10 -2.64
N MET A 46 -13.73 4.42 -2.79
CA MET A 46 -12.54 5.24 -3.05
C MET A 46 -12.59 6.52 -2.21
N ARG A 47 -11.43 7.08 -1.92
CA ARG A 47 -11.32 8.37 -1.25
C ARG A 47 -11.65 9.51 -2.20
N TYR A 48 -12.12 10.65 -1.66
CA TYR A 48 -12.55 11.79 -2.48
C TYR A 48 -11.47 12.28 -3.45
N ASP A 49 -10.22 12.22 -3.05
CA ASP A 49 -9.06 12.66 -3.84
C ASP A 49 -8.54 11.61 -4.83
N ASP A 50 -9.22 10.47 -4.96
CA ASP A 50 -8.98 9.46 -5.99
C ASP A 50 -9.92 9.62 -7.21
N PHE A 51 -11.02 10.37 -7.06
CA PHE A 51 -11.97 10.60 -8.16
C PHE A 51 -11.36 11.36 -9.34
N PRO A 52 -10.50 12.38 -9.18
CA PRO A 52 -9.83 13.02 -10.32
C PRO A 52 -9.04 12.03 -11.18
N ALA A 53 -8.43 10.99 -10.56
CA ALA A 53 -7.76 9.93 -11.32
C ALA A 53 -8.75 9.05 -12.07
N LEU A 54 -9.91 8.73 -11.51
CA LEU A 54 -10.96 8.00 -12.20
C LEU A 54 -11.49 8.77 -13.39
N MET A 55 -11.80 10.05 -13.20
CA MET A 55 -12.41 10.94 -14.21
C MET A 55 -11.40 11.47 -15.24
N ALA A 56 -10.12 11.13 -15.13
CA ALA A 56 -9.03 11.67 -15.97
C ALA A 56 -8.98 13.20 -15.95
N GLU A 57 -9.08 13.80 -14.75
CA GLU A 57 -9.06 15.23 -14.52
C GLU A 57 -7.69 15.68 -13.98
N PRO A 58 -6.74 16.11 -14.83
CA PRO A 58 -5.40 16.51 -14.36
C PRO A 58 -5.43 17.76 -13.48
N ALA A 59 -6.36 18.69 -13.70
CA ALA A 59 -6.48 19.91 -12.90
C ALA A 59 -6.71 19.61 -11.41
N GLY A 60 -7.52 18.60 -11.09
CA GLY A 60 -7.79 18.16 -9.71
C GLY A 60 -6.60 17.49 -9.01
N PHE A 61 -5.51 17.23 -9.75
CA PHE A 61 -4.30 16.59 -9.21
C PHE A 61 -3.05 17.48 -9.28
N TRP A 62 -3.15 18.66 -9.93
CA TRP A 62 -2.00 19.52 -10.23
C TRP A 62 -1.20 19.92 -8.98
N GLU A 63 -1.85 20.30 -7.90
CA GLU A 63 -1.18 20.69 -6.67
C GLU A 63 -0.40 19.53 -6.00
N LYS A 64 -0.81 18.27 -6.23
CA LYS A 64 -0.09 17.12 -5.72
C LYS A 64 1.24 16.86 -6.44
N THR A 65 1.45 17.42 -7.62
CA THR A 65 2.76 17.39 -8.28
C THR A 65 3.76 18.22 -7.50
N LEU A 66 3.36 19.38 -7.02
CA LEU A 66 4.18 20.27 -6.20
C LEU A 66 4.35 19.74 -4.77
N HIS A 67 3.24 19.49 -4.07
CA HIS A 67 3.24 19.20 -2.63
C HIS A 67 3.54 17.73 -2.28
N GLU A 68 3.56 16.84 -3.26
CA GLU A 68 3.81 15.41 -3.05
C GLU A 68 4.79 14.81 -4.07
N GLY A 69 5.17 15.54 -5.12
CA GLY A 69 6.10 15.07 -6.15
C GLY A 69 5.56 13.94 -7.03
N ARG A 70 4.22 13.79 -7.15
CA ARG A 70 3.56 12.64 -7.78
C ARG A 70 3.36 12.80 -9.28
N TRP A 71 4.44 12.99 -10.02
CA TRP A 71 4.42 13.26 -11.47
C TRP A 71 3.92 12.07 -12.29
N VAL A 72 4.24 10.83 -11.91
CA VAL A 72 3.75 9.63 -12.62
C VAL A 72 2.23 9.53 -12.54
N ASN A 73 1.66 9.88 -11.37
CA ASN A 73 0.22 9.87 -11.20
C ASN A 73 -0.44 10.99 -11.98
N TYR A 74 0.18 12.18 -12.04
CA TYR A 74 -0.31 13.28 -12.87
C TYR A 74 -0.40 12.90 -14.35
N LEU A 75 0.65 12.28 -14.91
CA LEU A 75 0.63 11.78 -16.29
C LEU A 75 -0.50 10.75 -16.52
N TRP A 76 -0.88 9.98 -15.49
CA TRP A 76 -2.01 9.08 -15.59
C TRP A 76 -3.36 9.81 -15.67
N HIS A 77 -3.49 11.00 -15.06
CA HIS A 77 -4.68 11.82 -15.19
C HIS A 77 -4.81 12.44 -16.59
N GLU A 78 -3.70 12.69 -17.29
CA GLU A 78 -3.65 13.19 -18.66
C GLU A 78 -4.12 12.19 -19.73
N ARG A 79 -4.48 10.96 -19.40
CA ARG A 79 -4.76 9.89 -20.37
C ARG A 79 -5.93 10.12 -21.31
N GLY A 80 -6.81 11.11 -21.05
CA GLY A 80 -7.89 11.54 -21.95
C GLY A 80 -9.07 10.56 -22.11
N PHE A 81 -9.10 9.45 -21.35
CA PHE A 81 -10.22 8.49 -21.36
C PHE A 81 -10.52 7.98 -19.94
N ILE A 82 -11.79 7.68 -19.70
CA ILE A 82 -12.28 7.17 -18.41
C ILE A 82 -12.39 5.65 -18.48
N THR A 83 -11.91 4.98 -17.45
CA THR A 83 -12.06 3.53 -17.26
C THR A 83 -13.02 3.26 -16.11
N PRO A 84 -13.87 2.21 -16.20
CA PRO A 84 -14.78 1.87 -15.10
C PRO A 84 -14.04 1.61 -13.78
N SER A 85 -14.56 2.13 -12.68
CA SER A 85 -13.92 1.99 -11.36
C SER A 85 -13.69 0.53 -10.94
N TRP A 86 -14.65 -0.35 -11.22
CA TRP A 86 -14.52 -1.79 -10.93
C TRP A 86 -13.35 -2.43 -11.69
N LEU A 87 -13.11 -2.01 -12.93
CA LEU A 87 -11.99 -2.51 -13.74
C LEU A 87 -10.65 -2.03 -13.18
N ASN A 88 -10.54 -0.74 -12.82
CA ASN A 88 -9.33 -0.19 -12.22
C ASN A 88 -9.02 -0.87 -10.88
N PHE A 89 -10.04 -1.11 -10.05
CA PHE A 89 -9.86 -1.82 -8.78
C PHE A 89 -9.43 -3.28 -9.01
N ALA A 90 -10.07 -3.99 -9.94
CA ALA A 90 -9.68 -5.35 -10.29
C ALA A 90 -8.24 -5.42 -10.80
N LEU A 91 -7.85 -4.51 -11.70
CA LEU A 91 -6.47 -4.41 -12.21
C LEU A 91 -5.47 -4.10 -11.09
N TYR A 92 -5.83 -3.18 -10.19
CA TYR A 92 -5.00 -2.85 -9.01
C TYR A 92 -4.76 -4.09 -8.16
N GLN A 93 -5.80 -4.86 -7.85
CA GLN A 93 -5.73 -6.09 -7.06
C GLN A 93 -4.94 -7.20 -7.78
N MET A 94 -5.10 -7.33 -9.09
CA MET A 94 -4.31 -8.26 -9.90
C MET A 94 -2.81 -7.92 -9.87
N LEU A 95 -2.45 -6.65 -9.99
CA LEU A 95 -1.06 -6.18 -9.91
C LEU A 95 -0.47 -6.38 -8.51
N TRP A 96 -1.27 -6.13 -7.47
CA TRP A 96 -0.85 -6.40 -6.10
C TRP A 96 -0.60 -7.90 -5.85
N ALA A 97 -1.49 -8.76 -6.34
CA ALA A 97 -1.30 -10.21 -6.30
C ALA A 97 -0.05 -10.66 -7.08
N LEU A 98 0.22 -10.05 -8.25
CA LEU A 98 1.41 -10.35 -9.06
C LEU A 98 2.69 -9.94 -8.33
N PHE A 99 2.70 -8.76 -7.70
CA PHE A 99 3.82 -8.32 -6.86
C PHE A 99 4.06 -9.30 -5.70
N ALA A 100 3.01 -9.62 -4.93
CA ALA A 100 3.11 -10.51 -3.77
C ALA A 100 3.60 -11.92 -4.16
N ALA A 101 3.07 -12.48 -5.25
CA ALA A 101 3.51 -13.77 -5.79
C ALA A 101 4.97 -13.74 -6.25
N SER A 102 5.37 -12.69 -6.98
CA SER A 102 6.75 -12.54 -7.46
C SER A 102 7.74 -12.39 -6.31
N LEU A 103 7.37 -11.62 -5.28
CA LEU A 103 8.17 -11.44 -4.07
C LEU A 103 8.33 -12.76 -3.30
N ALA A 104 7.25 -13.52 -3.13
CA ALA A 104 7.28 -14.83 -2.48
C ALA A 104 8.12 -15.85 -3.26
N VAL A 105 8.02 -15.88 -4.58
CA VAL A 105 8.84 -16.73 -5.45
C VAL A 105 10.31 -16.34 -5.35
N ALA A 106 10.64 -15.05 -5.29
CA ALA A 106 12.01 -14.57 -5.14
C ALA A 106 12.66 -15.10 -3.85
N MET A 107 11.89 -15.19 -2.76
CA MET A 107 12.36 -15.68 -1.47
C MET A 107 12.31 -17.21 -1.36
N MET A 108 11.14 -17.81 -1.62
CA MET A 108 10.83 -19.20 -1.30
C MET A 108 11.15 -20.17 -2.45
N GLY A 109 11.17 -19.66 -3.68
CA GLY A 109 11.34 -20.48 -4.89
C GLY A 109 12.61 -21.33 -4.90
N ARG A 110 13.67 -20.88 -4.24
CA ARG A 110 14.95 -21.60 -4.10
C ARG A 110 14.84 -22.88 -3.27
N HIS A 111 13.84 -22.99 -2.40
CA HIS A 111 13.72 -24.06 -1.39
C HIS A 111 12.69 -25.12 -1.77
N GLY A 112 12.18 -25.13 -2.99
CA GLY A 112 11.41 -26.22 -3.56
C GLY A 112 9.99 -26.47 -3.02
N GLN A 113 9.56 -25.81 -1.94
CA GLN A 113 8.30 -26.11 -1.25
C GLN A 113 7.19 -25.16 -1.66
N SER A 114 6.35 -25.54 -2.64
CA SER A 114 5.28 -24.70 -3.23
C SER A 114 4.26 -24.19 -2.20
N ARG A 115 3.92 -25.00 -1.16
CA ARG A 115 2.94 -24.60 -0.12
C ARG A 115 3.38 -23.36 0.66
N PHE A 116 4.66 -23.25 1.02
CA PHE A 116 5.19 -22.08 1.73
C PHE A 116 5.31 -20.86 0.82
N THR A 117 5.54 -21.07 -0.48
CA THR A 117 5.55 -19.97 -1.45
C THR A 117 4.15 -19.34 -1.57
N GLY A 118 3.10 -20.17 -1.69
CA GLY A 118 1.70 -19.68 -1.70
C GLY A 118 1.33 -18.99 -0.38
N LEU A 119 1.73 -19.56 0.76
CA LEU A 119 1.49 -18.97 2.07
C LEU A 119 2.19 -17.60 2.22
N ALA A 120 3.44 -17.48 1.77
CA ALA A 120 4.19 -16.23 1.80
C ALA A 120 3.53 -15.15 0.90
N ALA A 121 3.09 -15.54 -0.30
CA ALA A 121 2.41 -14.63 -1.21
C ALA A 121 1.08 -14.13 -0.63
N LEU A 122 0.28 -15.01 -0.02
CA LEU A 122 -0.96 -14.63 0.64
C LEU A 122 -0.69 -13.74 1.86
N MET A 123 0.33 -14.05 2.69
CA MET A 123 0.70 -13.20 3.83
C MET A 123 1.12 -11.78 3.41
N VAL A 124 1.81 -11.63 2.28
CA VAL A 124 2.11 -10.30 1.73
C VAL A 124 0.83 -9.64 1.20
N ALA A 125 -0.02 -10.40 0.51
CA ALA A 125 -1.22 -9.86 -0.14
C ALA A 125 -2.27 -9.33 0.85
N ILE A 126 -2.43 -9.99 2.02
CA ILE A 126 -3.42 -9.57 3.05
C ILE A 126 -2.96 -8.40 3.92
N ALA A 127 -1.87 -7.71 3.57
CA ALA A 127 -1.36 -6.57 4.34
C ALA A 127 -2.48 -5.56 4.65
N PRO A 128 -2.78 -5.23 5.93
CA PRO A 128 -3.78 -4.20 6.25
C PRO A 128 -3.44 -2.84 5.65
N SER A 129 -2.14 -2.49 5.61
CA SER A 129 -1.66 -1.29 4.94
C SER A 129 -1.90 -1.30 3.43
N ALA A 130 -1.90 -2.47 2.77
CA ALA A 130 -2.27 -2.59 1.36
C ALA A 130 -3.78 -2.40 1.13
N MET A 131 -4.61 -2.88 2.05
CA MET A 131 -6.05 -2.63 2.03
C MET A 131 -6.34 -1.13 2.16
N LEU A 132 -5.71 -0.45 3.11
CA LEU A 132 -5.87 1.00 3.30
C LEU A 132 -5.44 1.80 2.07
N ILE A 133 -4.29 1.47 1.47
CA ILE A 133 -3.78 2.18 0.28
C ILE A 133 -4.62 1.88 -0.96
N SER A 134 -5.30 0.73 -1.02
CA SER A 134 -6.16 0.35 -2.13
C SER A 134 -7.38 1.27 -2.33
N LEU A 135 -7.71 2.13 -1.36
CA LEU A 135 -8.76 3.14 -1.49
C LEU A 135 -8.37 4.30 -2.43
N TRP A 136 -7.09 4.36 -2.87
CA TRP A 136 -6.56 5.26 -3.91
C TRP A 136 -6.15 4.49 -5.16
N PHE A 137 -6.89 3.43 -5.50
CA PHE A 137 -6.51 2.50 -6.57
C PHE A 137 -6.44 3.16 -7.95
N ASN A 138 -7.26 4.18 -8.26
CA ASN A 138 -7.19 4.88 -9.54
C ASN A 138 -5.90 5.69 -9.68
N THR A 139 -5.56 6.45 -8.65
CA THR A 139 -4.33 7.26 -8.61
C THR A 139 -3.07 6.41 -8.62
N LEU A 140 -3.07 5.29 -7.90
CA LEU A 140 -1.87 4.50 -7.65
C LEU A 140 -1.68 3.33 -8.63
N LEU A 141 -2.64 3.08 -9.52
CA LEU A 141 -2.57 2.02 -10.53
C LEU A 141 -1.26 2.04 -11.34
N PRO A 142 -0.82 3.17 -11.92
CA PRO A 142 0.40 3.18 -12.74
C PRO A 142 1.65 2.88 -11.90
N GLY A 143 1.75 3.46 -10.70
CA GLY A 143 2.87 3.20 -9.80
C GLY A 143 2.94 1.73 -9.37
N LEU A 144 1.81 1.11 -9.03
CA LEU A 144 1.75 -0.30 -8.69
C LEU A 144 2.08 -1.21 -9.89
N ALA A 145 1.67 -0.82 -11.10
CA ALA A 145 2.03 -1.54 -12.33
C ALA A 145 3.55 -1.58 -12.52
N ILE A 146 4.25 -0.47 -12.26
CA ILE A 146 5.71 -0.39 -12.35
C ILE A 146 6.38 -1.27 -11.27
N VAL A 147 5.86 -1.26 -10.03
CA VAL A 147 6.33 -2.12 -8.94
C VAL A 147 6.14 -3.61 -9.28
N ALA A 148 4.96 -3.98 -9.75
CA ALA A 148 4.65 -5.35 -10.14
C ALA A 148 5.49 -5.81 -11.34
N LEU A 149 5.70 -4.93 -12.33
CA LEU A 149 6.57 -5.18 -13.48
C LEU A 149 8.00 -5.46 -13.03
N TYR A 150 8.55 -4.62 -12.14
CA TYR A 150 9.90 -4.85 -11.60
C TYR A 150 10.01 -6.20 -10.89
N ALA A 151 9.05 -6.53 -10.03
CA ALA A 151 9.04 -7.80 -9.32
C ALA A 151 8.90 -9.00 -10.27
N TRP A 152 8.04 -8.88 -11.28
CA TRP A 152 7.85 -9.89 -12.32
C TRP A 152 9.11 -10.09 -13.18
N LEU A 153 9.74 -9.02 -13.67
CA LEU A 153 11.02 -9.08 -14.38
C LEU A 153 12.08 -9.80 -13.55
N GLY A 154 12.05 -9.62 -12.25
CA GLY A 154 12.89 -10.33 -11.31
C GLY A 154 12.75 -11.85 -11.38
N THR A 155 11.64 -12.43 -11.81
CA THR A 155 11.47 -13.88 -11.93
C THR A 155 12.11 -14.46 -13.19
N TRP A 156 12.41 -13.64 -14.20
CA TRP A 156 12.94 -14.06 -15.50
C TRP A 156 14.40 -13.66 -15.73
N MET A 157 14.81 -12.50 -15.21
CA MET A 157 16.14 -11.96 -15.46
C MET A 157 17.20 -12.55 -14.53
N GLN A 158 18.46 -12.43 -14.92
CA GLN A 158 19.59 -12.70 -14.02
C GLN A 158 19.62 -11.68 -12.88
N ALA A 159 19.94 -12.10 -11.66
CA ALA A 159 19.94 -11.25 -10.47
C ALA A 159 20.83 -10.01 -10.64
N LYS A 160 22.01 -10.13 -11.29
CA LYS A 160 22.93 -9.02 -11.53
C LYS A 160 22.32 -7.95 -12.46
N THR A 161 21.72 -8.36 -13.58
CA THR A 161 21.09 -7.44 -14.53
C THR A 161 19.86 -6.78 -13.91
N HIS A 162 19.01 -7.56 -13.23
CA HIS A 162 17.84 -7.05 -12.54
C HIS A 162 18.18 -6.00 -11.45
N ARG A 163 19.31 -6.19 -10.75
CA ARG A 163 19.79 -5.23 -9.76
C ARG A 163 20.08 -3.84 -10.35
N TRP A 164 20.60 -3.75 -11.56
CA TRP A 164 20.86 -2.45 -12.21
C TRP A 164 19.58 -1.73 -12.62
N LEU A 165 18.49 -2.47 -12.88
CA LEU A 165 17.19 -1.87 -13.11
C LEU A 165 16.61 -1.21 -11.85
N LEU A 166 17.14 -1.50 -10.66
CA LEU A 166 16.68 -0.87 -9.42
C LEU A 166 16.73 0.66 -9.51
N ALA A 167 17.81 1.22 -10.08
CA ALA A 167 18.01 2.66 -10.12
C ALA A 167 16.89 3.41 -10.89
N PRO A 168 16.62 3.12 -12.18
CA PRO A 168 15.55 3.81 -12.90
C PRO A 168 14.17 3.49 -12.31
N PHE A 169 13.92 2.27 -11.84
CA PHE A 169 12.64 1.91 -11.24
C PHE A 169 12.38 2.65 -9.91
N VAL A 170 13.41 2.87 -9.08
CA VAL A 170 13.31 3.67 -7.86
C VAL A 170 12.90 5.10 -8.18
N VAL A 171 13.54 5.73 -9.19
CA VAL A 171 13.22 7.11 -9.59
C VAL A 171 11.76 7.22 -10.04
N ILE A 172 11.31 6.33 -10.91
CA ILE A 172 9.95 6.39 -11.46
C ILE A 172 8.90 6.06 -10.38
N THR A 173 9.12 5.04 -9.56
CA THR A 173 8.14 4.65 -8.53
C THR A 173 8.08 5.65 -7.38
N PHE A 174 9.16 6.37 -7.09
CA PHE A 174 9.15 7.45 -6.12
C PHE A 174 8.19 8.58 -6.54
N MET A 175 8.15 8.91 -7.83
CA MET A 175 7.22 9.89 -8.41
C MET A 175 5.76 9.42 -8.47
N ALA A 176 5.48 8.15 -8.17
CA ALA A 176 4.12 7.63 -8.00
C ALA A 176 3.73 7.59 -6.51
N TYR A 177 4.58 6.98 -5.68
CA TYR A 177 4.35 6.89 -4.24
C TYR A 177 5.67 6.67 -3.49
N THR A 178 5.95 7.53 -2.52
CA THR A 178 7.27 7.63 -1.87
C THR A 178 7.76 6.35 -1.18
N THR A 179 6.85 5.43 -0.81
CA THR A 179 7.21 4.15 -0.18
C THR A 179 7.33 2.97 -1.16
N TYR A 180 6.92 3.12 -2.42
CA TYR A 180 7.07 2.08 -3.43
C TYR A 180 8.52 1.66 -3.71
N PRO A 181 9.52 2.55 -3.71
CA PRO A 181 10.92 2.16 -3.79
C PRO A 181 11.34 1.10 -2.76
N LEU A 182 10.75 1.11 -1.56
CA LEU A 182 11.05 0.11 -0.53
C LEU A 182 10.54 -1.30 -0.88
N LEU A 183 9.47 -1.39 -1.67
CA LEU A 183 9.00 -2.67 -2.22
C LEU A 183 9.97 -3.20 -3.29
N LEU A 184 10.57 -2.31 -4.10
CA LEU A 184 11.61 -2.71 -5.06
C LEU A 184 12.88 -3.19 -4.35
N LEU A 185 13.27 -2.50 -3.27
CA LEU A 185 14.39 -2.91 -2.42
C LEU A 185 14.15 -4.32 -1.86
N ALA A 186 12.93 -4.63 -1.39
CA ALA A 186 12.59 -5.97 -0.91
C ALA A 186 12.83 -7.04 -1.97
N VAL A 187 12.37 -6.83 -3.21
CA VAL A 187 12.62 -7.76 -4.33
C VAL A 187 14.11 -7.96 -4.56
N CYS A 188 14.90 -6.87 -4.56
CA CYS A 188 16.32 -6.91 -4.82
C CYS A 188 17.09 -7.67 -3.73
N LEU A 189 16.78 -7.42 -2.47
CA LEU A 189 17.39 -8.09 -1.31
C LEU A 189 17.13 -9.60 -1.34
N LEU A 190 15.90 -10.00 -1.65
CA LEU A 190 15.51 -11.41 -1.68
C LEU A 190 16.17 -12.18 -2.82
N ARG A 191 16.44 -11.50 -3.92
CA ARG A 191 17.08 -12.10 -5.09
C ARG A 191 18.60 -12.19 -5.01
N SER A 192 19.22 -11.53 -4.02
CA SER A 192 20.67 -11.53 -3.88
C SER A 192 21.23 -12.95 -3.71
N PRO A 193 22.11 -13.45 -4.61
CA PRO A 193 22.57 -14.83 -4.57
C PRO A 193 23.64 -15.06 -3.49
N GLN A 194 24.47 -14.06 -3.23
CA GLN A 194 25.68 -14.18 -2.40
C GLN A 194 25.50 -13.48 -1.07
N ARG A 195 24.54 -13.40 -0.41
CA ARG A 195 24.21 -12.79 0.89
C ARG A 195 25.43 -12.51 1.78
N SER A 196 26.39 -11.77 1.25
CA SER A 196 27.60 -11.32 1.96
C SER A 196 27.45 -9.88 2.46
N PRO A 197 28.17 -9.46 3.51
CA PRO A 197 28.14 -8.07 3.98
C PRO A 197 28.51 -7.06 2.89
N ARG A 198 29.49 -7.40 2.04
CA ARG A 198 29.91 -6.54 0.91
C ARG A 198 28.82 -6.39 -0.14
N ASP A 199 28.09 -7.47 -0.45
CA ASP A 199 26.97 -7.45 -1.38
C ASP A 199 25.80 -6.61 -0.81
N LEU A 200 25.49 -6.80 0.47
CA LEU A 200 24.46 -6.03 1.16
C LEU A 200 24.77 -4.54 1.13
N VAL A 201 25.98 -4.13 1.57
CA VAL A 201 26.40 -2.73 1.55
C VAL A 201 26.31 -2.17 0.12
N GLY A 202 26.81 -2.89 -0.88
CA GLY A 202 26.74 -2.44 -2.27
C GLY A 202 25.30 -2.28 -2.80
N LEU A 203 24.37 -3.14 -2.36
CA LEU A 203 22.97 -3.03 -2.73
C LEU A 203 22.30 -1.85 -2.04
N LEU A 204 22.52 -1.67 -0.74
CA LEU A 204 21.99 -0.55 0.01
C LEU A 204 22.53 0.79 -0.48
N THR A 205 23.82 0.85 -0.83
CA THR A 205 24.44 2.02 -1.45
C THR A 205 23.76 2.36 -2.79
N LEU A 206 23.57 1.36 -3.67
CA LEU A 206 22.85 1.56 -4.93
C LEU A 206 21.44 2.11 -4.70
N PHE A 207 20.71 1.53 -3.75
CA PHE A 207 19.35 1.98 -3.40
C PHE A 207 19.36 3.43 -2.88
N THR A 208 20.25 3.75 -1.93
CA THR A 208 20.34 5.10 -1.33
C THR A 208 20.66 6.16 -2.38
N PHE A 209 21.63 5.90 -3.27
CA PHE A 209 21.94 6.83 -4.35
C PHE A 209 20.79 6.97 -5.35
N SER A 210 20.09 5.86 -5.67
CA SER A 210 18.93 5.90 -6.54
C SER A 210 17.77 6.70 -5.93
N PHE A 211 17.57 6.53 -4.61
CA PHE A 211 16.55 7.28 -3.86
C PHE A 211 16.89 8.77 -3.79
N ALA A 212 18.15 9.11 -3.52
CA ALA A 212 18.62 10.51 -3.55
C ALA A 212 18.44 11.12 -4.95
N ALA A 213 18.78 10.37 -6.00
CA ALA A 213 18.56 10.80 -7.39
C ALA A 213 17.07 11.02 -7.69
N ALA A 214 16.18 10.19 -7.15
CA ALA A 214 14.74 10.37 -7.28
C ALA A 214 14.26 11.67 -6.62
N VAL A 215 14.73 11.98 -5.41
CA VAL A 215 14.43 13.24 -4.73
C VAL A 215 14.90 14.44 -5.54
N ILE A 216 16.16 14.41 -6.01
CA ILE A 216 16.73 15.50 -6.84
C ILE A 216 15.93 15.66 -8.14
N CYS A 217 15.55 14.55 -8.79
CA CYS A 217 14.75 14.56 -10.00
C CYS A 217 13.41 15.26 -9.77
N VAL A 218 12.68 14.89 -8.71
CA VAL A 218 11.41 15.55 -8.34
C VAL A 218 11.62 17.04 -8.06
N TYR A 219 12.66 17.41 -7.29
CA TYR A 219 12.96 18.80 -6.97
C TYR A 219 13.27 19.62 -8.23
N THR A 220 14.01 19.02 -9.17
CA THR A 220 14.36 19.66 -10.44
C THR A 220 13.13 19.87 -11.33
N ILE A 221 12.24 18.86 -11.42
CA ILE A 221 10.99 18.97 -12.17
C ILE A 221 10.10 20.06 -11.54
N ASN A 222 9.96 20.07 -10.20
CA ASN A 222 9.20 21.12 -9.51
C ASN A 222 9.79 22.51 -9.75
N LEU A 223 11.10 22.66 -9.76
CA LEU A 223 11.74 23.95 -10.10
C LEU A 223 11.40 24.40 -11.52
N GLN A 224 11.44 23.49 -12.49
CA GLN A 224 11.17 23.80 -13.90
C GLN A 224 9.70 24.14 -14.15
N VAL A 225 8.78 23.46 -13.47
CA VAL A 225 7.33 23.56 -13.75
C VAL A 225 6.64 24.56 -12.82
N HIS A 226 6.99 24.55 -11.53
CA HIS A 226 6.36 25.39 -10.50
C HIS A 226 7.25 26.54 -10.01
N GLY A 227 8.52 26.62 -10.45
CA GLY A 227 9.48 27.62 -9.98
C GLY A 227 10.01 27.39 -8.56
N ILE A 228 9.74 26.24 -7.95
CA ILE A 228 10.09 25.91 -6.55
C ILE A 228 10.99 24.68 -6.50
N PHE A 229 12.24 24.84 -6.01
CA PHE A 229 13.12 23.71 -5.79
C PHE A 229 12.77 23.00 -4.48
N GLY A 230 12.04 21.88 -4.58
CA GLY A 230 11.61 21.09 -3.42
C GLY A 230 10.18 20.56 -3.57
N VAL A 231 9.68 20.04 -2.44
CA VAL A 231 8.30 19.58 -2.24
C VAL A 231 7.80 20.27 -0.97
N PRO A 232 7.23 21.49 -1.08
CA PRO A 232 6.68 22.18 0.08
C PRO A 232 5.50 21.37 0.64
N LEU A 233 5.39 21.36 1.97
CA LEU A 233 4.29 20.66 2.63
C LEU A 233 3.00 21.44 2.42
N ALA A 234 1.92 20.74 2.09
CA ALA A 234 0.60 21.32 2.01
C ALA A 234 0.05 21.67 3.41
N ASP A 235 -0.67 22.77 3.52
CA ASP A 235 -1.18 23.31 4.80
C ASP A 235 -2.08 22.31 5.56
N TRP A 236 -2.84 21.51 4.83
CA TRP A 236 -3.72 20.48 5.41
C TRP A 236 -2.98 19.39 6.21
N ARG A 237 -1.66 19.27 6.05
CA ARG A 237 -0.85 18.27 6.80
C ARG A 237 -0.58 18.69 8.24
N SER A 238 -0.89 19.91 8.62
CA SER A 238 -0.64 20.48 9.96
C SER A 238 0.79 20.16 10.46
N ALA A 239 1.74 20.18 9.54
CA ALA A 239 3.11 19.76 9.77
C ALA A 239 3.94 20.91 10.36
N THR A 240 4.92 20.57 11.21
CA THR A 240 5.86 21.52 11.81
C THR A 240 7.28 21.18 11.34
N PRO A 241 7.71 21.62 10.13
CA PRO A 241 9.03 21.28 9.60
C PRO A 241 10.15 21.75 10.52
N ALA A 242 11.06 20.86 10.86
CA ALA A 242 12.21 21.17 11.68
C ALA A 242 13.16 22.10 10.93
N GLN A 243 13.49 23.24 11.52
CA GLN A 243 14.46 24.22 11.01
C GLN A 243 15.84 24.05 11.66
N ASP A 244 15.87 23.41 12.85
CA ASP A 244 17.07 23.21 13.67
C ASP A 244 16.99 21.90 14.47
N MET A 245 17.98 21.65 15.32
CA MET A 245 18.02 20.47 16.18
C MET A 245 16.88 20.44 17.22
N ALA A 246 16.45 21.58 17.70
CA ALA A 246 15.32 21.65 18.66
C ALA A 246 14.03 21.20 17.98
N GLY A 247 13.78 21.62 16.73
CA GLY A 247 12.66 21.18 15.92
C GLY A 247 12.70 19.65 15.64
N LEU A 248 13.89 19.09 15.35
CA LEU A 248 14.02 17.63 15.20
C LEU A 248 13.65 16.89 16.48
N ILE A 249 14.09 17.37 17.65
CA ILE A 249 13.76 16.76 18.95
C ILE A 249 12.28 16.89 19.25
N ALA A 250 11.66 18.03 18.93
CA ALA A 250 10.23 18.26 19.13
C ALA A 250 9.36 17.28 18.31
N ASN A 251 9.87 16.80 17.16
CA ASN A 251 9.17 15.85 16.31
C ASN A 251 9.35 14.36 16.73
N VAL A 252 10.21 14.05 17.71
CA VAL A 252 10.43 12.65 18.18
C VAL A 252 9.13 11.96 18.65
N PRO A 253 8.21 12.60 19.40
CA PRO A 253 6.96 11.96 19.81
C PRO A 253 6.11 11.46 18.63
N LEU A 254 6.15 12.14 17.48
CA LEU A 254 5.40 11.76 16.29
C LEU A 254 5.85 10.41 15.71
N ILE A 255 7.08 9.98 15.99
CA ILE A 255 7.57 8.65 15.61
C ILE A 255 6.80 7.59 16.36
N LEU A 256 6.66 7.73 17.68
CA LEU A 256 5.92 6.78 18.51
C LEU A 256 4.44 6.74 18.11
N GLU A 257 3.85 7.90 17.85
CA GLU A 257 2.47 8.00 17.39
C GLU A 257 2.28 7.31 16.03
N SER A 258 3.16 7.54 15.06
CA SER A 258 3.10 6.90 13.74
C SER A 258 3.27 5.38 13.83
N VAL A 259 4.23 4.90 14.64
CA VAL A 259 4.48 3.47 14.81
C VAL A 259 3.32 2.80 15.57
N SER A 260 2.80 3.42 16.63
CA SER A 260 1.64 2.90 17.36
C SER A 260 0.40 2.88 16.47
N GLY A 261 0.15 3.94 15.69
CA GLY A 261 -0.92 4.00 14.71
C GLY A 261 -0.81 2.89 13.66
N PHE A 262 0.40 2.60 13.18
CA PHE A 262 0.64 1.46 12.29
C PHE A 262 0.34 0.12 12.96
N LEU A 263 0.81 -0.12 14.18
CA LEU A 263 0.57 -1.37 14.91
C LEU A 263 -0.92 -1.59 15.21
N ILE A 264 -1.63 -0.54 15.66
CA ILE A 264 -3.07 -0.60 15.92
C ILE A 264 -3.87 -0.84 14.64
N SER A 265 -3.55 -0.11 13.57
CA SER A 265 -4.18 -0.30 12.26
C SER A 265 -3.92 -1.69 11.69
N THR A 266 -2.68 -2.19 11.82
CA THR A 266 -2.29 -3.54 11.41
C THR A 266 -3.06 -4.62 12.18
N SER A 267 -3.44 -4.33 13.41
CA SER A 267 -4.19 -5.22 14.29
C SER A 267 -5.71 -5.00 14.26
N PHE A 268 -6.23 -4.24 13.28
CA PHE A 268 -7.65 -3.88 13.18
C PHE A 268 -8.22 -3.31 14.48
N GLY A 269 -7.43 -2.52 15.22
CA GLY A 269 -7.81 -1.91 16.50
C GLY A 269 -7.64 -2.80 17.73
N PHE A 270 -7.21 -4.06 17.59
CA PHE A 270 -7.03 -4.97 18.73
C PHE A 270 -5.60 -4.88 19.30
N GLU A 271 -5.41 -4.24 20.44
CA GLU A 271 -4.09 -4.08 21.08
C GLU A 271 -3.40 -5.42 21.42
N THR A 272 -4.18 -6.41 21.90
CA THR A 272 -3.68 -7.77 22.16
C THR A 272 -3.09 -8.42 20.91
N LEU A 273 -3.69 -8.19 19.75
CA LEU A 273 -3.17 -8.72 18.48
C LEU A 273 -1.87 -8.03 18.08
N ALA A 274 -1.71 -6.73 18.39
CA ALA A 274 -0.46 -6.01 18.19
C ALA A 274 0.69 -6.63 19.00
N ALA A 275 0.44 -6.99 20.28
CA ALA A 275 1.41 -7.69 21.11
C ALA A 275 1.77 -9.07 20.55
N VAL A 276 0.79 -9.82 20.02
CA VAL A 276 1.04 -11.09 19.33
C VAL A 276 1.94 -10.90 18.12
N HIS A 277 1.71 -9.88 17.29
CA HIS A 277 2.58 -9.59 16.14
C HIS A 277 4.01 -9.26 16.55
N LEU A 278 4.20 -8.47 17.61
CA LEU A 278 5.55 -8.20 18.14
C LEU A 278 6.24 -9.48 18.62
N ALA A 279 5.53 -10.35 19.34
CA ALA A 279 6.07 -11.65 19.79
C ALA A 279 6.43 -12.55 18.59
N LEU A 280 5.58 -12.62 17.56
CA LEU A 280 5.84 -13.36 16.34
C LEU A 280 7.03 -12.79 15.56
N PHE A 281 7.16 -11.46 15.49
CA PHE A 281 8.31 -10.81 14.87
C PHE A 281 9.62 -11.18 15.58
N VAL A 282 9.65 -11.09 16.90
CA VAL A 282 10.82 -11.48 17.71
C VAL A 282 11.13 -12.97 17.53
N GLY A 283 10.12 -13.84 17.60
CA GLY A 283 10.27 -15.28 17.39
C GLY A 283 10.80 -15.62 15.99
N ALA A 284 10.23 -15.02 14.94
CA ALA A 284 10.70 -15.22 13.57
C ALA A 284 12.14 -14.74 13.39
N THR A 285 12.49 -13.58 13.98
CA THR A 285 13.87 -13.07 14.02
C THR A 285 14.84 -14.07 14.65
N ALA A 286 14.50 -14.59 15.82
CA ALA A 286 15.36 -15.56 16.52
C ALA A 286 15.58 -16.82 15.68
N VAL A 287 14.52 -17.36 15.05
CA VAL A 287 14.59 -18.53 14.17
C VAL A 287 15.47 -18.25 12.95
N LEU A 288 15.26 -17.11 12.28
CA LEU A 288 16.02 -16.73 11.10
C LEU A 288 17.51 -16.54 11.41
N LEU A 289 17.83 -15.80 12.45
CA LEU A 289 19.23 -15.55 12.83
C LEU A 289 19.95 -16.83 13.26
N ARG A 290 19.22 -17.80 13.85
CA ARG A 290 19.79 -19.10 14.25
C ARG A 290 20.00 -20.05 13.07
N HIS A 291 19.05 -20.13 12.12
CA HIS A 291 19.02 -21.18 11.09
C HIS A 291 19.35 -20.71 9.67
N ALA A 292 19.20 -19.40 9.41
CA ALA A 292 19.47 -18.77 8.12
C ALA A 292 19.99 -17.33 8.30
N PRO A 293 21.13 -17.11 9.00
CA PRO A 293 21.58 -15.78 9.43
C PRO A 293 21.75 -14.81 8.26
N GLY A 294 22.28 -15.26 7.13
CA GLY A 294 22.41 -14.42 5.94
C GLY A 294 21.07 -13.90 5.41
N GLU A 295 20.01 -14.74 5.41
CA GLU A 295 18.65 -14.32 5.04
C GLU A 295 18.07 -13.36 6.06
N GLY A 296 18.21 -13.69 7.35
CA GLY A 296 17.75 -12.85 8.45
C GLY A 296 18.33 -11.44 8.36
N ILE A 297 19.65 -11.31 8.18
CA ILE A 297 20.33 -10.01 8.07
C ILE A 297 19.77 -9.20 6.88
N TYR A 298 19.58 -9.82 5.72
CA TYR A 298 19.07 -9.12 4.53
C TYR A 298 17.63 -8.62 4.70
N LEU A 299 16.76 -9.45 5.31
CA LEU A 299 15.39 -9.07 5.61
C LEU A 299 15.32 -7.94 6.63
N HIS A 300 16.11 -8.04 7.71
CA HIS A 300 16.20 -6.98 8.71
C HIS A 300 16.79 -5.69 8.15
N ALA A 301 17.82 -5.77 7.30
CA ALA A 301 18.38 -4.58 6.66
C ALA A 301 17.33 -3.83 5.83
N GLY A 302 16.52 -4.54 5.03
CA GLY A 302 15.43 -3.92 4.27
C GLY A 302 14.35 -3.31 5.16
N PHE A 303 13.92 -4.04 6.20
CA PHE A 303 12.94 -3.56 7.16
C PHE A 303 13.42 -2.28 7.87
N TRP A 304 14.61 -2.31 8.47
CA TRP A 304 15.11 -1.20 9.27
C TRP A 304 15.52 0.02 8.44
N ILE A 305 15.98 -0.16 7.19
CA ILE A 305 16.21 0.97 6.29
C ILE A 305 14.90 1.66 5.93
N GLY A 306 13.85 0.90 5.64
CA GLY A 306 12.54 1.48 5.41
C GLY A 306 12.01 2.24 6.63
N MET A 307 12.15 1.67 7.84
CA MET A 307 11.79 2.36 9.08
C MET A 307 12.63 3.62 9.29
N ALA A 308 13.94 3.57 9.04
CA ALA A 308 14.82 4.74 9.17
C ALA A 308 14.41 5.88 8.22
N LEU A 309 14.05 5.57 6.97
CA LEU A 309 13.58 6.59 6.02
C LEU A 309 12.28 7.26 6.49
N ILE A 310 11.33 6.49 7.04
CA ILE A 310 10.10 7.06 7.63
C ILE A 310 10.44 7.93 8.85
N VAL A 311 11.32 7.46 9.73
CA VAL A 311 11.77 8.25 10.90
C VAL A 311 12.41 9.56 10.46
N VAL A 312 13.32 9.53 9.49
CA VAL A 312 13.95 10.74 8.94
C VAL A 312 12.91 11.69 8.34
N GLN A 313 11.93 11.16 7.61
CA GLN A 313 10.84 11.95 7.07
C GLN A 313 10.03 12.63 8.18
N ILE A 314 9.61 11.88 9.21
CA ILE A 314 8.84 12.44 10.34
C ILE A 314 9.64 13.53 11.04
N LEU A 315 10.90 13.25 11.40
CA LEU A 315 11.77 14.22 12.09
C LEU A 315 11.94 15.50 11.28
N LYS A 316 12.17 15.39 9.97
CA LYS A 316 12.37 16.55 9.10
C LYS A 316 11.08 17.34 8.88
N THR A 317 9.97 16.66 8.65
CA THR A 317 8.72 17.31 8.21
C THR A 317 7.77 17.65 9.34
N GLY A 318 7.90 17.03 10.52
CA GLY A 318 6.92 17.15 11.59
C GLY A 318 5.52 16.65 11.21
N ALA A 319 5.42 15.78 10.21
CA ALA A 319 4.17 15.20 9.76
C ALA A 319 4.09 13.72 10.15
N LEU A 320 2.92 13.28 10.63
CA LEU A 320 2.67 11.87 10.93
C LEU A 320 2.75 11.01 9.66
N ALA A 321 3.40 9.85 9.78
CA ALA A 321 3.37 8.84 8.74
C ALA A 321 2.10 8.00 8.87
N PRO A 322 1.22 8.00 7.85
CA PRO A 322 -0.01 7.23 7.91
C PRO A 322 0.27 5.72 7.85
N PRO A 323 -0.59 4.86 8.45
CA PRO A 323 -0.40 3.40 8.48
C PRO A 323 -0.16 2.75 7.11
N ARG A 324 -0.76 3.30 6.05
CA ARG A 324 -0.55 2.84 4.67
C ARG A 324 0.89 3.02 4.16
N GLY A 325 1.66 3.94 4.75
CA GLY A 325 3.07 4.15 4.41
C GLY A 325 3.98 3.00 4.84
N PHE A 326 3.54 2.14 5.76
CA PHE A 326 4.30 1.01 6.28
C PHE A 326 4.07 -0.31 5.52
N ILE A 327 3.55 -0.25 4.28
CA ILE A 327 3.26 -1.43 3.46
C ILE A 327 4.49 -2.36 3.29
N PHE A 328 5.69 -1.78 3.18
CA PHE A 328 6.95 -2.54 3.11
C PHE A 328 7.23 -3.30 4.42
N ALA A 329 6.91 -2.71 5.57
CA ALA A 329 7.16 -3.32 6.87
C ALA A 329 6.34 -4.62 7.03
N TRP A 330 5.07 -4.59 6.62
CA TRP A 330 4.26 -5.81 6.57
C TRP A 330 4.82 -6.85 5.59
N ALA A 331 5.26 -6.44 4.40
CA ALA A 331 5.82 -7.36 3.42
C ALA A 331 7.06 -8.09 3.98
N PHE A 332 8.00 -7.36 4.60
CA PHE A 332 9.14 -7.98 5.26
C PHE A 332 8.72 -8.89 6.43
N TYR A 333 7.81 -8.41 7.29
CA TYR A 333 7.30 -9.20 8.43
C TYR A 333 6.66 -10.51 7.98
N GLY A 334 5.75 -10.46 7.00
CA GLY A 334 5.07 -11.65 6.48
C GLY A 334 6.04 -12.67 5.88
N LEU A 335 7.04 -12.20 5.14
CA LEU A 335 8.09 -13.07 4.59
C LEU A 335 8.97 -13.68 5.69
N MET A 336 9.40 -12.88 6.67
CA MET A 336 10.18 -13.36 7.81
C MET A 336 9.43 -14.44 8.58
N LEU A 337 8.15 -14.22 8.84
CA LEU A 337 7.30 -15.15 9.58
C LEU A 337 7.15 -16.48 8.84
N VAL A 338 6.77 -16.44 7.55
CA VAL A 338 6.57 -17.69 6.77
C VAL A 338 7.88 -18.44 6.56
N ARG A 339 9.00 -17.71 6.38
CA ARG A 339 10.31 -18.34 6.25
C ARG A 339 10.76 -19.01 7.55
N ALA A 340 10.54 -18.37 8.70
CA ALA A 340 10.81 -18.97 9.99
C ALA A 340 10.01 -20.26 10.20
N VAL A 341 8.72 -20.24 9.85
CA VAL A 341 7.86 -21.44 9.89
C VAL A 341 8.36 -22.54 8.95
N GLN A 342 8.83 -22.22 7.76
CA GLN A 342 9.42 -23.18 6.84
C GLN A 342 10.68 -23.83 7.43
N LEU A 343 11.54 -23.05 8.07
CA LEU A 343 12.76 -23.56 8.73
C LEU A 343 12.43 -24.49 9.91
N LEU A 344 11.45 -24.12 10.73
CA LEU A 344 10.95 -24.99 11.80
C LEU A 344 10.28 -26.26 11.26
N ALA A 345 9.52 -26.15 10.18
CA ALA A 345 8.86 -27.29 9.54
C ALA A 345 9.87 -28.34 9.04
N ALA A 346 11.05 -27.92 8.58
CA ALA A 346 12.12 -28.83 8.17
C ALA A 346 12.72 -29.62 9.34
N GLN A 347 12.62 -29.12 10.59
CA GLN A 347 13.08 -29.81 11.79
C GLN A 347 12.04 -30.78 12.37
N GLY A 348 10.78 -30.59 12.04
CA GLY A 348 9.68 -31.40 12.57
C GLY A 348 9.33 -31.06 14.01
N GLY A 349 8.54 -31.96 14.64
CA GLY A 349 8.17 -31.84 16.04
C GLY A 349 7.00 -30.88 16.34
N THR A 350 6.78 -30.61 17.62
CA THR A 350 5.64 -29.82 18.11
C THR A 350 5.75 -28.36 17.72
N ALA A 351 6.96 -27.78 17.80
CA ALA A 351 7.21 -26.38 17.40
C ALA A 351 6.87 -26.13 15.93
N ALA A 352 7.21 -27.08 15.05
CA ALA A 352 6.88 -27.00 13.63
C ALA A 352 5.36 -27.02 13.39
N ARG A 353 4.63 -27.88 14.08
CA ARG A 353 3.16 -27.96 13.95
C ARG A 353 2.51 -26.70 14.48
N LEU A 354 2.90 -26.25 15.68
CA LEU A 354 2.35 -25.06 16.31
C LEU A 354 2.57 -23.82 15.43
N SER A 355 3.79 -23.60 14.93
CA SER A 355 4.11 -22.44 14.08
C SER A 355 3.33 -22.45 12.75
N GLN A 356 3.16 -23.62 12.11
CA GLN A 356 2.35 -23.75 10.91
C GLN A 356 0.88 -23.43 11.20
N THR A 357 0.30 -23.98 12.27
CA THR A 357 -1.08 -23.71 12.68
C THR A 357 -1.27 -22.22 12.98
N THR A 358 -0.35 -21.61 13.74
CA THR A 358 -0.41 -20.17 14.07
C THR A 358 -0.46 -19.29 12.80
N VAL A 359 0.41 -19.55 11.82
CA VAL A 359 0.43 -18.73 10.58
C VAL A 359 -0.81 -18.98 9.73
N VAL A 360 -1.33 -20.19 9.66
CA VAL A 360 -2.58 -20.49 8.95
C VAL A 360 -3.77 -19.80 9.62
N VAL A 361 -3.89 -19.89 10.95
CA VAL A 361 -4.94 -19.20 11.70
C VAL A 361 -4.85 -17.69 11.51
N LEU A 362 -3.63 -17.13 11.61
CA LEU A 362 -3.40 -15.72 11.36
C LEU A 362 -3.84 -15.31 9.95
N LEU A 363 -3.43 -16.06 8.92
CA LEU A 363 -3.83 -15.80 7.53
C LEU A 363 -5.34 -15.81 7.36
N LEU A 364 -6.03 -16.83 7.85
CA LEU A 364 -7.47 -16.96 7.74
C LEU A 364 -8.21 -15.83 8.48
N SER A 365 -7.73 -15.48 9.68
CA SER A 365 -8.27 -14.34 10.45
C SER A 365 -8.14 -13.03 9.67
N TYR A 366 -7.00 -12.79 9.05
CA TYR A 366 -6.75 -11.58 8.27
C TYR A 366 -7.54 -11.52 6.97
N ILE A 367 -7.74 -12.65 6.28
CA ILE A 367 -8.67 -12.75 5.14
C ILE A 367 -10.07 -12.33 5.58
N MET A 368 -10.54 -12.85 6.73
CA MET A 368 -11.86 -12.51 7.27
C MET A 368 -11.95 -11.02 7.67
N PHE A 369 -10.96 -10.50 8.40
CA PHE A 369 -10.97 -9.09 8.79
C PHE A 369 -10.94 -8.15 7.59
N THR A 370 -10.11 -8.43 6.58
CA THR A 370 -10.03 -7.61 5.37
C THR A 370 -11.35 -7.69 4.57
N PHE A 371 -11.97 -8.87 4.50
CA PHE A 371 -13.30 -9.04 3.91
C PHE A 371 -14.34 -8.19 4.64
N GLN A 372 -14.37 -8.25 5.98
CA GLN A 372 -15.29 -7.46 6.81
C GLN A 372 -15.07 -5.95 6.64
N GLN A 373 -13.81 -5.51 6.56
CA GLN A 373 -13.49 -4.10 6.34
C GLN A 373 -14.00 -3.62 4.97
N TYR A 374 -13.83 -4.39 3.89
CA TYR A 374 -14.43 -4.05 2.61
C TYR A 374 -15.97 -4.11 2.65
N ALA A 375 -16.53 -5.05 3.40
CA ALA A 375 -17.99 -5.17 3.54
C ALA A 375 -18.60 -4.00 4.35
N SER A 376 -17.83 -3.36 5.24
CA SER A 376 -18.30 -2.20 6.03
C SER A 376 -18.58 -0.96 5.17
N TYR A 377 -18.08 -0.91 3.94
CA TYR A 377 -18.37 0.18 3.00
C TYR A 377 -19.74 0.05 2.30
N ARG A 378 -20.37 -1.12 2.33
CA ARG A 378 -21.63 -1.39 1.62
C ARG A 378 -22.78 -0.45 1.97
N PRO A 379 -23.06 -0.07 3.24
CA PRO A 379 -24.13 0.86 3.55
C PRO A 379 -23.98 2.20 2.83
N TRP A 380 -22.78 2.77 2.80
CA TRP A 380 -22.47 3.98 2.04
C TRP A 380 -22.67 3.81 0.54
N GLN A 381 -22.19 2.71 -0.03
CA GLN A 381 -22.34 2.39 -1.44
C GLN A 381 -23.82 2.26 -1.82
N GLN A 382 -24.64 1.62 -1.00
CA GLN A 382 -26.06 1.45 -1.22
C GLN A 382 -26.83 2.77 -1.10
N GLU A 383 -26.63 3.52 -0.02
CA GLU A 383 -27.28 4.81 0.20
C GLU A 383 -26.97 5.79 -0.94
N THR A 384 -25.72 5.87 -1.36
CA THR A 384 -25.31 6.75 -2.45
C THR A 384 -25.83 6.29 -3.81
N ARG A 385 -26.05 4.99 -4.05
CA ARG A 385 -26.72 4.49 -5.26
C ARG A 385 -28.20 4.84 -5.29
N VAL A 386 -28.89 4.74 -4.16
CA VAL A 386 -30.30 5.17 -4.06
C VAL A 386 -30.40 6.67 -4.36
N LEU A 387 -29.53 7.49 -3.76
CA LEU A 387 -29.47 8.91 -4.06
C LEU A 387 -29.20 9.16 -5.56
N ALA A 388 -28.28 8.41 -6.17
CA ALA A 388 -27.93 8.55 -7.58
C ALA A 388 -29.14 8.30 -8.51
N THR A 389 -30.08 7.41 -8.15
CA THR A 389 -31.32 7.21 -8.95
C THR A 389 -32.19 8.46 -8.95
N VAL A 390 -32.27 9.17 -7.83
CA VAL A 390 -33.01 10.44 -7.71
C VAL A 390 -32.30 11.55 -8.46
N VAL A 391 -30.99 11.68 -8.29
CA VAL A 391 -30.15 12.70 -8.96
C VAL A 391 -30.22 12.53 -10.48
N ALA A 392 -30.17 11.30 -10.99
CA ALA A 392 -30.26 11.02 -12.43
C ALA A 392 -31.59 11.48 -13.04
N GLN A 393 -32.68 11.33 -12.31
CA GLN A 393 -34.04 11.68 -12.73
C GLN A 393 -34.41 13.14 -12.50
N ALA A 394 -33.65 13.85 -11.63
CA ALA A 394 -33.99 15.22 -11.31
C ALA A 394 -33.68 16.18 -12.48
N ASP A 395 -34.68 16.98 -12.90
CA ASP A 395 -34.51 18.06 -13.87
C ASP A 395 -33.92 19.34 -13.27
N THR A 396 -33.87 19.41 -11.95
CA THR A 396 -33.41 20.54 -11.15
C THR A 396 -32.17 20.15 -10.35
N PRO A 397 -31.31 21.11 -9.94
CA PRO A 397 -30.18 20.82 -9.06
C PRO A 397 -30.63 20.11 -7.78
N VAL A 398 -29.87 19.11 -7.36
CA VAL A 398 -30.10 18.42 -6.08
C VAL A 398 -29.16 19.03 -5.04
N THR A 399 -29.75 19.46 -3.90
CA THR A 399 -29.02 20.09 -2.81
C THR A 399 -29.08 19.23 -1.55
N ILE A 400 -27.93 18.96 -0.95
CA ILE A 400 -27.82 18.25 0.32
C ILE A 400 -27.56 19.30 1.41
N VAL A 401 -28.41 19.33 2.43
CA VAL A 401 -28.33 20.26 3.56
C VAL A 401 -27.91 19.51 4.81
N GLY A 402 -26.82 19.98 5.45
CA GLY A 402 -26.26 19.40 6.65
C GLY A 402 -24.92 18.72 6.45
N ASN A 403 -24.34 18.21 7.55
CA ASN A 403 -23.02 17.59 7.52
C ASN A 403 -23.10 16.15 7.01
N VAL A 404 -22.67 15.92 5.76
CA VAL A 404 -22.61 14.60 5.13
C VAL A 404 -21.80 13.59 5.93
N LEU A 405 -20.75 14.04 6.61
CA LEU A 405 -19.89 13.16 7.44
C LEU A 405 -20.59 12.66 8.71
N ALA A 406 -21.74 13.25 9.07
CA ALA A 406 -22.57 12.79 10.19
C ALA A 406 -23.51 11.63 9.82
N LEU A 407 -23.64 11.28 8.53
CA LEU A 407 -24.42 10.12 8.09
C LEU A 407 -23.84 8.83 8.69
N PRO A 408 -24.66 7.93 9.26
CA PRO A 408 -24.18 6.68 9.83
C PRO A 408 -23.38 5.82 8.82
N SER A 409 -23.83 5.79 7.57
CA SER A 409 -23.16 5.08 6.48
C SER A 409 -21.80 5.69 6.13
N ALA A 410 -21.70 7.03 6.16
CA ALA A 410 -20.45 7.75 5.91
C ALA A 410 -19.44 7.51 7.04
N GLN A 411 -19.91 7.53 8.30
CA GLN A 411 -19.08 7.22 9.48
C GLN A 411 -18.58 5.78 9.43
N GLN A 412 -19.46 4.82 9.14
CA GLN A 412 -19.10 3.40 9.02
C GLN A 412 -18.09 3.15 7.89
N ALA A 413 -18.20 3.88 6.77
CA ALA A 413 -17.29 3.81 5.65
C ALA A 413 -16.04 4.69 5.82
N GLU A 414 -15.89 5.37 6.96
CA GLU A 414 -14.78 6.28 7.24
C GLU A 414 -14.61 7.34 6.14
N VAL A 415 -15.72 7.88 5.62
CA VAL A 415 -15.69 8.98 4.64
C VAL A 415 -15.08 10.19 5.33
N ASN A 416 -14.02 10.74 4.78
CA ASN A 416 -13.23 11.79 5.41
C ASN A 416 -13.43 13.19 4.82
N HIS A 417 -14.23 13.31 3.75
CA HIS A 417 -14.51 14.59 3.11
C HIS A 417 -15.87 14.56 2.40
N ALA A 418 -16.68 15.60 2.58
CA ALA A 418 -18.02 15.68 2.00
C ALA A 418 -18.02 15.71 0.47
N LEU A 419 -16.99 16.30 -0.16
CA LEU A 419 -16.80 16.25 -1.63
C LEU A 419 -16.81 14.83 -2.19
N GLY A 420 -16.54 13.80 -1.37
CA GLY A 420 -16.67 12.41 -1.78
C GLY A 420 -18.08 12.06 -2.25
N LEU A 421 -19.12 12.67 -1.68
CA LEU A 421 -20.49 12.48 -2.14
C LEU A 421 -20.73 13.17 -3.49
N GLU A 422 -20.27 14.40 -3.65
CA GLU A 422 -20.41 15.15 -4.91
C GLU A 422 -19.74 14.41 -6.08
N PHE A 423 -18.46 14.04 -5.93
CA PHE A 423 -17.72 13.29 -6.95
C PHE A 423 -18.34 11.92 -7.24
N ARG A 424 -18.89 11.27 -6.23
CA ARG A 424 -19.57 10.01 -6.44
C ARG A 424 -20.86 10.17 -7.23
N MET A 425 -21.62 11.23 -7.02
CA MET A 425 -22.80 11.51 -7.85
C MET A 425 -22.39 11.85 -9.28
N ASP A 426 -21.36 12.63 -9.48
CA ASP A 426 -20.81 12.91 -10.81
C ASP A 426 -20.39 11.60 -11.51
N GLN A 427 -19.69 10.71 -10.83
CA GLN A 427 -19.33 9.38 -11.34
C GLN A 427 -20.53 8.53 -11.77
N LEU A 428 -21.60 8.52 -10.94
CA LEU A 428 -22.75 7.63 -11.15
C LEU A 428 -23.77 8.19 -12.13
N THR A 429 -23.88 9.52 -12.24
CA THR A 429 -24.99 10.18 -12.96
C THR A 429 -24.56 11.22 -13.97
N GLY A 430 -23.28 11.64 -13.95
CA GLY A 430 -22.78 12.79 -14.72
C GLY A 430 -23.30 14.14 -14.20
N LYS A 431 -23.92 14.19 -13.00
CA LYS A 431 -24.46 15.41 -12.40
C LYS A 431 -23.83 15.66 -11.04
N ARG A 432 -23.48 16.93 -10.77
CA ARG A 432 -22.91 17.35 -9.48
C ARG A 432 -24.00 17.80 -8.54
N LEU A 433 -23.81 17.53 -7.24
CA LEU A 433 -24.64 18.01 -6.15
C LEU A 433 -24.22 19.41 -5.70
N VAL A 434 -25.14 20.13 -5.06
CA VAL A 434 -24.83 21.31 -4.25
C VAL A 434 -24.78 20.87 -2.77
N LEU A 435 -23.60 21.02 -2.13
CA LEU A 435 -23.45 20.69 -0.71
C LEU A 435 -23.59 21.97 0.14
N CYS A 436 -24.53 21.95 1.09
CA CYS A 436 -24.80 23.03 2.05
C CYS A 436 -24.50 22.56 3.46
N GLU A 437 -23.22 22.47 3.83
CA GLU A 437 -22.79 22.00 5.15
C GLU A 437 -23.00 23.05 6.24
N THR A 438 -22.86 24.33 5.90
CA THR A 438 -23.00 25.46 6.84
C THR A 438 -23.94 26.51 6.26
N GLN A 439 -24.75 27.13 7.13
CA GLN A 439 -25.60 28.28 6.74
C GLN A 439 -24.85 29.61 6.96
N PRO A 440 -25.07 30.64 6.12
CA PRO A 440 -25.98 30.66 4.98
C PRO A 440 -25.40 30.01 3.71
N CYS A 441 -26.22 29.20 3.06
CA CYS A 441 -25.89 28.54 1.80
C CYS A 441 -26.90 29.00 0.71
N ALA A 442 -26.42 29.38 -0.46
CA ALA A 442 -27.26 29.77 -1.58
C ALA A 442 -27.84 28.52 -2.26
N ILE A 443 -29.03 28.09 -1.82
CA ILE A 443 -29.75 27.00 -2.45
C ILE A 443 -30.33 27.48 -3.78
N PRO A 444 -30.02 26.85 -4.93
CA PRO A 444 -30.59 27.23 -6.22
C PRO A 444 -32.12 27.11 -6.20
N ARG A 445 -32.81 28.06 -6.84
CA ARG A 445 -34.28 28.03 -6.93
C ARG A 445 -34.76 26.75 -7.63
N GLY A 446 -35.79 26.12 -7.04
CA GLY A 446 -36.37 24.89 -7.57
C GLY A 446 -35.55 23.63 -7.29
N SER A 447 -34.51 23.70 -6.48
CA SER A 447 -33.71 22.50 -6.11
C SER A 447 -34.56 21.45 -5.41
N THR A 448 -34.29 20.17 -5.71
CA THR A 448 -34.70 19.04 -4.88
C THR A 448 -33.78 19.00 -3.67
N ILE A 449 -34.34 19.12 -2.45
CA ILE A 449 -33.56 19.26 -1.22
C ILE A 449 -33.60 17.93 -0.43
N PHE A 450 -32.43 17.50 0.03
CA PHE A 450 -32.28 16.42 1.00
C PHE A 450 -31.65 16.96 2.29
N ASP A 451 -32.22 16.61 3.41
CA ASP A 451 -31.64 16.88 4.73
C ASP A 451 -30.83 15.67 5.21
N VAL A 452 -29.64 15.94 5.77
CA VAL A 452 -28.87 14.95 6.50
C VAL A 452 -29.50 14.75 7.87
N THR A 453 -29.97 13.53 8.15
CA THR A 453 -30.57 13.14 9.42
C THR A 453 -29.80 12.01 10.09
N ARG A 454 -30.17 11.68 11.33
CA ARG A 454 -29.61 10.52 12.06
C ARG A 454 -29.97 9.18 11.43
N HIS A 455 -30.93 9.14 10.51
CA HIS A 455 -31.42 7.93 9.87
C HIS A 455 -31.05 7.84 8.39
N GLY A 456 -30.29 8.79 7.87
CA GLY A 456 -29.90 8.88 6.48
C GLY A 456 -30.35 10.19 5.82
N LEU A 457 -30.34 10.19 4.47
CA LEU A 457 -30.79 11.31 3.67
C LEU A 457 -32.32 11.28 3.53
N VAL A 458 -33.00 12.37 3.88
CA VAL A 458 -34.46 12.51 3.80
C VAL A 458 -34.80 13.65 2.85
N GLN A 459 -35.60 13.37 1.82
CA GLN A 459 -36.09 14.40 0.90
C GLN A 459 -37.07 15.32 1.64
N ARG A 460 -36.89 16.63 1.49
CA ARG A 460 -37.73 17.65 2.08
C ARG A 460 -38.96 17.89 1.23
#